data_6a36ebd8d9cf8be2129207525dfabc37
#
_entry.id   6a36ebd8d9cf8be2129207525dfabc37
#
_cell.length_a   1.000
_cell.length_b   1.000
_cell.length_c   1.000
_cell.angle_alpha   90.00
_cell.angle_beta   90.00
_cell.angle_gamma   90.00
#
_symmetry.space_group_name_H-M   'P 1'
#
loop_
_entity.id
_entity.type
_entity.pdbx_description
1 polymer ?
#
loop_
_entity_poly.entity_id
_entity_poly.type
_entity_poly.pdbx_seq_one_letter_code
_entity_poly.pdbx_strand_id
1 'polypeptide(L)'
;MYHWYKYLDKNSIKNEKTPVKSTIYYWIRENKYKFSKQKFIKLSKGLYFKKKRKTITKIYDDNSKSILEFKKYIKNNDLSNAYEIDLVKGKISDKYSILTCLNKKTRMLYAKITKPNALDVHNNLIKIIDENNLQIDQLIIDNGSENVLLNKIPSIKQIYRCRPYCSSDKGQVENIHRLLRYWIKKGVSIDKISQNYLNQVVNIINDYPREIY
;
A
#
# COMPACT_ATOMS: atom_id res chain seq x y z
N MET A 1 -29.18 9.08 -3.11
CA MET A 1 -29.40 10.39 -2.44
C MET A 1 -30.20 11.35 -3.29
N TYR A 2 -29.83 11.57 -4.55
CA TYR A 2 -30.58 12.39 -5.51
C TYR A 2 -32.05 12.00 -5.63
N HIS A 3 -32.39 10.69 -5.56
CA HIS A 3 -33.78 10.20 -5.59
C HIS A 3 -34.57 10.49 -4.30
N TRP A 4 -33.92 10.65 -3.15
CA TRP A 4 -34.55 10.96 -1.91
C TRP A 4 -34.99 12.42 -1.87
N TYR A 5 -34.13 13.34 -2.31
CA TYR A 5 -34.46 14.73 -2.49
C TYR A 5 -35.60 14.93 -3.51
N LYS A 6 -35.60 14.21 -4.64
CA LYS A 6 -36.71 14.19 -5.59
C LYS A 6 -38.01 13.64 -5.00
N TYR A 7 -37.92 12.67 -4.09
CA TYR A 7 -39.08 12.12 -3.40
C TYR A 7 -39.67 13.12 -2.42
N LEU A 8 -38.85 13.83 -1.67
CA LEU A 8 -39.28 14.91 -0.77
C LEU A 8 -39.89 16.10 -1.54
N ASP A 9 -39.28 16.49 -2.66
CA ASP A 9 -39.79 17.53 -3.54
C ASP A 9 -41.15 17.16 -4.19
N LYS A 10 -41.31 15.91 -4.64
CA LYS A 10 -42.55 15.41 -5.24
C LYS A 10 -43.73 15.37 -4.25
N ASN A 11 -43.49 15.15 -2.97
CA ASN A 11 -44.51 14.99 -1.96
C ASN A 11 -44.74 16.26 -1.12
N SER A 12 -44.21 17.40 -1.56
CA SER A 12 -44.37 18.71 -0.88
C SER A 12 -44.00 18.69 0.61
N ILE A 13 -43.14 17.75 1.03
CA ILE A 13 -42.68 17.65 2.42
C ILE A 13 -41.49 18.61 2.60
N LYS A 14 -41.68 19.88 2.27
CA LYS A 14 -40.75 20.95 2.65
C LYS A 14 -41.15 21.48 4.01
N ASN A 15 -40.73 20.77 5.05
CA ASN A 15 -40.63 21.38 6.37
C ASN A 15 -39.27 22.08 6.49
N GLU A 16 -39.26 23.26 7.09
CA GLU A 16 -38.06 24.10 7.33
C GLU A 16 -36.91 23.41 8.08
N LYS A 17 -37.06 22.16 8.45
CA LYS A 17 -36.10 21.33 9.19
C LYS A 17 -35.64 20.10 8.42
N THR A 18 -35.44 20.20 7.11
CA THR A 18 -34.87 19.09 6.35
C THR A 18 -33.39 18.87 6.78
N PRO A 19 -33.07 17.69 7.32
CA PRO A 19 -31.72 17.45 7.84
C PRO A 19 -30.68 17.50 6.70
N VAL A 20 -29.55 18.13 6.95
CA VAL A 20 -28.45 18.15 6.00
C VAL A 20 -27.94 16.73 5.73
N LYS A 21 -27.32 16.56 4.56
CA LYS A 21 -26.83 15.27 4.06
C LYS A 21 -25.98 14.50 5.09
N SER A 22 -25.11 15.19 5.82
CA SER A 22 -24.28 14.61 6.88
C SER A 22 -25.09 14.05 8.04
N THR A 23 -26.17 14.73 8.43
CA THR A 23 -27.07 14.27 9.50
C THR A 23 -27.80 12.99 9.11
N ILE A 24 -28.26 12.89 7.87
CA ILE A 24 -28.89 11.67 7.36
C ILE A 24 -27.90 10.48 7.38
N TYR A 25 -26.66 10.70 6.95
CA TYR A 25 -25.61 9.66 7.02
C TYR A 25 -25.27 9.26 8.46
N TYR A 26 -25.24 10.23 9.37
CA TYR A 26 -25.03 9.97 10.79
C TYR A 26 -26.15 9.08 11.35
N TRP A 27 -27.41 9.43 11.09
CA TRP A 27 -28.56 8.66 11.58
C TRP A 27 -28.61 7.24 11.03
N ILE A 28 -28.23 7.07 9.76
CA ILE A 28 -28.14 5.77 9.12
C ILE A 28 -27.03 4.91 9.77
N ARG A 29 -25.89 5.53 10.06
CA ARG A 29 -24.76 4.86 10.70
C ARG A 29 -25.08 4.41 12.12
N GLU A 30 -25.80 5.24 12.84
CA GLU A 30 -26.19 4.99 14.25
C GLU A 30 -27.46 4.16 14.40
N ASN A 31 -28.00 3.60 13.30
CA ASN A 31 -29.27 2.84 13.31
C ASN A 31 -30.47 3.60 13.93
N LYS A 32 -30.46 4.93 13.94
CA LYS A 32 -31.55 5.75 14.49
C LYS A 32 -32.84 5.67 13.69
N TYR A 33 -32.79 5.09 12.48
CA TYR A 33 -33.96 4.80 11.66
C TYR A 33 -34.01 3.32 11.27
N LYS A 34 -35.15 2.68 11.49
CA LYS A 34 -35.41 1.29 11.04
C LYS A 34 -35.67 1.26 9.53
N PHE A 35 -34.60 1.33 8.73
CA PHE A 35 -34.70 0.99 7.31
C PHE A 35 -34.55 -0.52 7.12
N SER A 36 -35.39 -1.13 6.28
CA SER A 36 -35.15 -2.52 5.90
C SER A 36 -33.79 -2.61 5.18
N LYS A 37 -32.95 -3.58 5.58
CA LYS A 37 -31.62 -3.81 4.98
C LYS A 37 -31.62 -3.82 3.44
N GLN A 38 -32.67 -4.33 2.82
CA GLN A 38 -32.81 -4.41 1.36
C GLN A 38 -33.09 -3.06 0.69
N LYS A 39 -33.93 -2.19 1.29
CA LYS A 39 -34.16 -0.83 0.78
C LYS A 39 -32.89 0.03 0.90
N PHE A 40 -32.13 -0.18 1.96
CA PHE A 40 -30.89 0.53 2.22
C PHE A 40 -29.81 0.22 1.19
N ILE A 41 -29.63 -1.06 0.84
CA ILE A 41 -28.67 -1.51 -0.20
C ILE A 41 -29.04 -0.93 -1.58
N LYS A 42 -30.32 -0.79 -1.90
CA LYS A 42 -30.79 -0.18 -3.17
C LYS A 42 -30.61 1.34 -3.21
N LEU A 43 -30.70 2.03 -2.06
CA LEU A 43 -30.59 3.49 -1.96
C LEU A 43 -29.15 3.99 -1.87
N SER A 44 -28.23 3.16 -1.43
CA SER A 44 -26.84 3.55 -1.18
C SER A 44 -25.85 2.64 -1.90
N LYS A 45 -25.75 2.75 -3.22
CA LYS A 45 -24.65 2.11 -3.98
C LYS A 45 -23.23 2.49 -3.47
N GLY A 46 -23.11 3.31 -2.44
CA GLY A 46 -21.86 3.79 -1.87
C GLY A 46 -21.67 3.57 -0.37
N LEU A 47 -22.69 3.14 0.37
CA LEU A 47 -22.55 2.83 1.80
C LEU A 47 -22.34 1.34 2.00
N TYR A 48 -21.15 0.87 1.67
CA TYR A 48 -20.69 -0.41 2.14
C TYR A 48 -20.55 -0.32 3.66
N PHE A 49 -21.39 -1.03 4.41
CA PHE A 49 -21.01 -1.45 5.75
C PHE A 49 -19.74 -2.27 5.59
N LYS A 50 -18.61 -1.68 5.89
CA LYS A 50 -17.37 -2.45 6.01
C LYS A 50 -17.66 -3.51 7.08
N LYS A 51 -17.95 -4.75 6.66
CA LYS A 51 -17.88 -5.88 7.58
C LYS A 51 -16.56 -5.69 8.31
N LYS A 52 -16.59 -5.61 9.66
CA LYS A 52 -15.36 -5.67 10.46
C LYS A 52 -14.65 -6.94 9.98
N ARG A 53 -13.66 -6.78 9.12
CA ARG A 53 -12.83 -7.90 8.72
C ARG A 53 -12.20 -8.37 10.02
N LYS A 54 -12.40 -9.64 10.38
CA LYS A 54 -11.62 -10.26 11.43
C LYS A 54 -10.17 -10.07 11.00
N THR A 55 -9.45 -9.25 11.72
CA THR A 55 -8.02 -9.04 11.52
C THR A 55 -7.36 -10.32 11.99
N ILE A 56 -7.14 -11.26 11.09
CA ILE A 56 -6.20 -12.35 11.32
C ILE A 56 -4.84 -11.67 11.18
N THR A 57 -4.32 -11.15 12.27
CA THR A 57 -2.91 -10.79 12.38
C THR A 57 -2.16 -12.12 12.35
N LYS A 58 -1.62 -12.49 11.18
CA LYS A 58 -0.60 -13.53 11.13
C LYS A 58 0.59 -12.98 11.92
N ILE A 59 0.77 -13.48 13.12
CA ILE A 59 1.98 -13.23 13.89
C ILE A 59 3.04 -14.12 13.23
N TYR A 60 4.00 -13.51 12.57
CA TYR A 60 5.17 -14.21 12.09
C TYR A 60 6.15 -14.29 13.26
N ASP A 61 6.47 -15.52 13.66
CA ASP A 61 7.51 -15.81 14.66
C ASP A 61 8.89 -15.69 13.97
N ASP A 62 9.28 -14.45 13.68
CA ASP A 62 10.49 -14.14 12.94
C ASP A 62 11.16 -12.93 13.57
N ASN A 63 11.90 -12.92 14.54
CA ASN A 63 12.70 -11.83 15.13
C ASN A 63 12.51 -10.41 14.53
N SER A 64 11.41 -10.19 13.80
CA SER A 64 11.08 -8.89 13.22
C SER A 64 10.49 -7.95 14.28
N LYS A 65 10.82 -6.66 14.18
CA LYS A 65 10.35 -5.61 15.08
C LYS A 65 9.16 -4.84 14.48
N SER A 66 8.45 -4.13 15.32
CA SER A 66 7.39 -3.23 14.87
C SER A 66 7.97 -1.98 14.19
N ILE A 67 7.28 -1.44 13.19
CA ILE A 67 7.61 -0.15 12.58
C ILE A 67 7.65 1.00 13.61
N LEU A 68 6.97 0.87 14.75
CA LEU A 68 7.04 1.86 15.82
C LEU A 68 8.41 1.91 16.47
N GLU A 69 9.11 0.78 16.54
CA GLU A 69 10.50 0.72 17.01
C GLU A 69 11.44 1.34 15.99
N PHE A 70 11.21 1.10 14.69
CA PHE A 70 11.93 1.81 13.65
C PHE A 70 11.76 3.33 13.76
N LYS A 71 10.54 3.82 14.01
CA LYS A 71 10.27 5.27 14.20
C LYS A 71 10.99 5.86 15.41
N LYS A 72 11.29 5.07 16.42
CA LYS A 72 12.16 5.48 17.53
C LYS A 72 13.63 5.45 17.12
N TYR A 73 14.04 4.40 16.41
CA TYR A 73 15.40 4.23 15.91
C TYR A 73 15.87 5.39 15.03
N ILE A 74 15.05 5.88 14.11
CA ILE A 74 15.40 6.94 13.16
C ILE A 74 15.68 8.30 13.81
N LYS A 75 15.24 8.52 15.05
CA LYS A 75 15.48 9.80 15.74
C LYS A 75 16.96 10.05 16.05
N ASN A 76 17.72 8.98 16.22
CA ASN A 76 19.09 9.03 16.72
C ASN A 76 20.10 8.30 15.82
N ASN A 77 19.66 7.77 14.66
CA ASN A 77 20.51 6.94 13.81
C ASN A 77 20.42 7.35 12.35
N ASP A 78 21.49 7.08 11.62
CA ASP A 78 21.54 7.32 10.18
C ASP A 78 20.69 6.28 9.42
N LEU A 79 20.08 6.72 8.32
CA LEU A 79 19.20 5.94 7.46
C LEU A 79 19.88 5.47 6.17
N SER A 80 21.18 5.66 6.02
CA SER A 80 21.89 5.35 4.78
C SER A 80 21.67 3.90 4.32
N ASN A 81 21.61 2.96 5.26
CA ASN A 81 21.43 1.55 5.02
C ASN A 81 19.99 1.06 5.36
N ALA A 82 19.02 1.97 5.45
CA ALA A 82 17.64 1.63 5.67
C ALA A 82 16.88 1.59 4.35
N TYR A 83 16.19 0.48 4.08
CA TYR A 83 15.45 0.25 2.85
C TYR A 83 14.02 -0.15 3.13
N GLU A 84 13.15 0.15 2.18
CA GLU A 84 11.74 -0.23 2.21
C GLU A 84 11.41 -1.00 0.94
N ILE A 85 10.78 -2.16 1.07
CA ILE A 85 10.35 -2.94 -0.08
C ILE A 85 8.83 -2.99 -0.19
N ASP A 86 8.37 -3.11 -1.43
CA ASP A 86 6.96 -3.33 -1.73
C ASP A 86 6.78 -3.98 -3.12
N LEU A 87 5.61 -4.58 -3.34
CA LEU A 87 5.23 -5.19 -4.61
C LEU A 87 4.21 -4.34 -5.37
N VAL A 88 4.61 -3.87 -6.54
CA VAL A 88 3.70 -3.19 -7.47
C VAL A 88 3.02 -4.22 -8.37
N LYS A 89 1.72 -4.43 -8.16
CA LYS A 89 0.91 -5.38 -8.93
C LYS A 89 0.32 -4.72 -10.18
N GLY A 90 0.27 -5.46 -11.28
CA GLY A 90 -0.38 -5.07 -12.53
C GLY A 90 -1.86 -5.46 -12.56
N LYS A 91 -2.27 -6.21 -13.58
CA LYS A 91 -3.61 -6.81 -13.67
C LYS A 91 -3.75 -7.97 -12.68
N ILE A 92 -5.00 -8.31 -12.35
CA ILE A 92 -5.27 -9.47 -11.46
C ILE A 92 -4.81 -10.78 -12.10
N SER A 93 -4.82 -10.85 -13.44
CA SER A 93 -4.41 -12.03 -14.23
C SER A 93 -2.90 -12.16 -14.38
N ASP A 94 -2.11 -11.15 -14.00
CA ASP A 94 -0.66 -11.17 -14.20
C ASP A 94 0.02 -12.19 -13.28
N LYS A 95 0.97 -12.90 -13.85
CA LYS A 95 1.84 -13.86 -13.13
C LYS A 95 2.99 -13.14 -12.41
N TYR A 96 3.35 -11.95 -12.90
CA TYR A 96 4.47 -11.17 -12.38
C TYR A 96 4.00 -9.88 -11.71
N SER A 97 4.85 -9.36 -10.85
CA SER A 97 4.76 -8.08 -10.15
C SER A 97 6.12 -7.41 -10.21
N ILE A 98 6.22 -6.15 -9.84
CA ILE A 98 7.50 -5.46 -9.70
C ILE A 98 7.85 -5.38 -8.22
N LEU A 99 8.95 -6.02 -7.83
CA LEU A 99 9.58 -5.80 -6.52
C LEU A 99 10.31 -4.47 -6.58
N THR A 100 9.99 -3.58 -5.66
CA THR A 100 10.64 -2.29 -5.48
C THR A 100 11.42 -2.29 -4.17
N CYS A 101 12.66 -1.78 -4.19
CA CYS A 101 13.52 -1.60 -3.03
C CYS A 101 13.97 -0.14 -3.01
N LEU A 102 13.53 0.61 -2.01
CA LEU A 102 13.73 2.05 -1.89
C LEU A 102 14.66 2.37 -0.71
N ASN A 103 15.77 3.06 -0.96
CA ASN A 103 16.59 3.61 0.11
C ASN A 103 15.85 4.75 0.83
N LYS A 104 15.81 4.71 2.14
CA LYS A 104 15.05 5.69 2.96
C LYS A 104 15.68 7.06 2.99
N LYS A 105 17.00 7.15 2.88
CA LYS A 105 17.75 8.41 2.92
C LYS A 105 17.88 9.04 1.54
N THR A 106 18.45 8.31 0.59
CA THR A 106 18.77 8.83 -0.74
C THR A 106 17.58 8.82 -1.69
N ARG A 107 16.52 8.08 -1.38
CA ARG A 107 15.36 7.84 -2.27
C ARG A 107 15.70 7.09 -3.54
N MET A 108 16.88 6.51 -3.64
CA MET A 108 17.25 5.66 -4.77
C MET A 108 16.34 4.44 -4.82
N LEU A 109 15.78 4.20 -5.99
CA LEU A 109 14.89 3.08 -6.30
C LEU A 109 15.66 2.00 -7.02
N TYR A 110 15.48 0.76 -6.60
CA TYR A 110 15.89 -0.45 -7.30
C TYR A 110 14.65 -1.29 -7.56
N ALA A 111 14.56 -1.96 -8.71
CA ALA A 111 13.37 -2.75 -9.02
C ALA A 111 13.68 -3.96 -9.89
N LYS A 112 12.95 -5.06 -9.65
CA LYS A 112 12.98 -6.28 -10.46
C LYS A 112 11.60 -6.83 -10.70
N ILE A 113 11.40 -7.43 -11.89
CA ILE A 113 10.22 -8.21 -12.19
C ILE A 113 10.33 -9.55 -11.46
N THR A 114 9.31 -9.89 -10.68
CA THR A 114 9.28 -11.08 -9.81
C THR A 114 7.90 -11.73 -9.81
N LYS A 115 7.83 -13.03 -9.52
CA LYS A 115 6.55 -13.62 -9.11
C LYS A 115 6.23 -13.22 -7.68
N PRO A 116 4.95 -12.96 -7.34
CA PRO A 116 4.55 -12.53 -6.00
C PRO A 116 4.47 -13.72 -5.02
N ASN A 117 5.55 -14.47 -4.87
CA ASN A 117 5.70 -15.55 -3.90
C ASN A 117 6.99 -15.37 -3.09
N ALA A 118 7.07 -16.02 -1.94
CA ALA A 118 8.15 -15.81 -0.98
C ALA A 118 9.54 -16.15 -1.53
N LEU A 119 9.66 -17.22 -2.32
CA LEU A 119 10.95 -17.67 -2.85
C LEU A 119 11.48 -16.72 -3.92
N ASP A 120 10.63 -16.32 -4.87
CA ASP A 120 11.05 -15.43 -5.95
C ASP A 120 11.36 -14.02 -5.41
N VAL A 121 10.59 -13.51 -4.44
CA VAL A 121 10.85 -12.22 -3.79
C VAL A 121 12.18 -12.27 -3.04
N HIS A 122 12.43 -13.32 -2.26
CA HIS A 122 13.70 -13.55 -1.58
C HIS A 122 14.88 -13.54 -2.56
N ASN A 123 14.81 -14.36 -3.62
CA ASN A 123 15.91 -14.50 -4.59
C ASN A 123 16.13 -13.19 -5.38
N ASN A 124 15.06 -12.47 -5.74
CA ASN A 124 15.20 -11.20 -6.46
C ASN A 124 15.67 -10.06 -5.57
N LEU A 125 15.38 -10.08 -4.27
CA LEU A 125 15.98 -9.13 -3.34
C LEU A 125 17.47 -9.36 -3.18
N ILE A 126 17.92 -10.60 -3.07
CA ILE A 126 19.37 -10.94 -3.06
C ILE A 126 20.04 -10.42 -4.34
N LYS A 127 19.44 -10.65 -5.52
CA LYS A 127 19.98 -10.12 -6.78
C LYS A 127 20.06 -8.58 -6.79
N ILE A 128 19.08 -7.88 -6.24
CA ILE A 128 19.14 -6.42 -6.11
C ILE A 128 20.30 -6.01 -5.21
N ILE A 129 20.50 -6.70 -4.09
CA ILE A 129 21.59 -6.44 -3.14
C ILE A 129 22.94 -6.64 -3.82
N ASP A 130 23.14 -7.78 -4.46
CA ASP A 130 24.43 -8.17 -5.06
C ASP A 130 24.79 -7.30 -6.27
N GLU A 131 23.85 -7.09 -7.19
CA GLU A 131 24.07 -6.30 -8.41
C GLU A 131 24.37 -4.81 -8.14
N ASN A 132 23.91 -4.29 -7.01
CA ASN A 132 24.08 -2.89 -6.66
C ASN A 132 25.00 -2.68 -5.45
N ASN A 133 25.62 -3.74 -4.93
CA ASN A 133 26.49 -3.72 -3.74
C ASN A 133 25.81 -3.02 -2.55
N LEU A 134 24.54 -3.33 -2.29
CA LEU A 134 23.77 -2.68 -1.24
C LEU A 134 24.12 -3.26 0.14
N GLN A 135 24.33 -2.37 1.10
CA GLN A 135 24.34 -2.74 2.51
C GLN A 135 22.97 -2.43 3.11
N ILE A 136 22.26 -3.47 3.58
CA ILE A 136 20.93 -3.33 4.19
C ILE A 136 21.01 -3.66 5.68
N ASP A 137 21.07 -2.63 6.51
CA ASP A 137 21.04 -2.79 7.95
C ASP A 137 19.60 -2.91 8.46
N GLN A 138 18.68 -2.11 7.90
CA GLN A 138 17.28 -2.10 8.27
C GLN A 138 16.40 -2.29 7.03
N LEU A 139 15.51 -3.26 7.09
CA LEU A 139 14.54 -3.52 6.04
C LEU A 139 13.11 -3.35 6.55
N ILE A 140 12.34 -2.45 5.91
CA ILE A 140 10.93 -2.23 6.21
C ILE A 140 10.09 -3.03 5.21
N ILE A 141 9.18 -3.85 5.74
CA ILE A 141 8.29 -4.71 4.96
C ILE A 141 6.84 -4.62 5.44
N ASP A 142 5.91 -5.06 4.62
CA ASP A 142 4.53 -5.29 5.07
C ASP A 142 4.35 -6.72 5.62
N ASN A 143 3.10 -7.03 6.01
CA ASN A 143 2.74 -8.36 6.53
C ASN A 143 2.30 -9.33 5.42
N GLY A 144 2.76 -9.14 4.19
CA GLY A 144 2.48 -10.04 3.08
C GLY A 144 3.15 -11.40 3.25
N SER A 145 2.49 -12.47 2.77
CA SER A 145 3.04 -13.83 2.78
C SER A 145 4.29 -13.98 1.91
N GLU A 146 4.42 -13.10 0.93
CA GLU A 146 5.59 -13.00 0.04
C GLU A 146 6.87 -12.56 0.75
N ASN A 147 6.76 -11.97 1.94
CA ASN A 147 7.88 -11.44 2.71
C ASN A 147 8.40 -12.40 3.79
N VAL A 148 7.85 -13.61 3.89
CA VAL A 148 8.15 -14.55 4.99
C VAL A 148 9.60 -15.03 4.98
N LEU A 149 10.23 -15.18 3.81
CA LEU A 149 11.59 -15.69 3.70
C LEU A 149 12.69 -14.61 3.81
N LEU A 150 12.33 -13.34 3.91
CA LEU A 150 13.31 -12.25 3.92
C LEU A 150 14.18 -12.22 5.19
N ASN A 151 13.68 -12.78 6.30
CA ASN A 151 14.44 -12.96 7.53
C ASN A 151 15.62 -13.95 7.39
N LYS A 152 15.64 -14.74 6.31
CA LYS A 152 16.71 -15.69 6.03
C LYS A 152 17.87 -15.08 5.23
N ILE A 153 17.79 -13.81 4.84
CA ILE A 153 18.86 -13.12 4.12
C ILE A 153 19.92 -12.65 5.13
N PRO A 154 21.14 -13.23 5.15
CA PRO A 154 22.12 -12.95 6.21
C PRO A 154 22.64 -11.51 6.22
N SER A 155 22.61 -10.84 5.06
CA SER A 155 23.07 -9.46 4.91
C SER A 155 22.11 -8.42 5.51
N ILE A 156 20.89 -8.82 5.93
CA ILE A 156 19.90 -7.93 6.54
C ILE A 156 19.98 -8.08 8.07
N LYS A 157 20.38 -7.00 8.76
CA LYS A 157 20.56 -7.05 10.22
C LYS A 157 19.25 -7.04 10.98
N GLN A 158 18.28 -6.21 10.55
CA GLN A 158 17.00 -6.08 11.24
C GLN A 158 15.85 -5.83 10.28
N ILE A 159 14.75 -6.55 10.48
CA ILE A 159 13.50 -6.37 9.74
C ILE A 159 12.47 -5.66 10.63
N TYR A 160 11.76 -4.69 10.04
CA TYR A 160 10.65 -3.98 10.66
C TYR A 160 9.37 -4.19 9.85
N ARG A 161 8.29 -4.60 10.53
CA ARG A 161 6.99 -4.83 9.91
C ARG A 161 6.06 -3.64 10.11
N CYS A 162 5.44 -3.21 9.03
CA CYS A 162 4.40 -2.18 9.05
C CYS A 162 3.15 -2.67 9.79
N ARG A 163 2.43 -1.73 10.38
CA ARG A 163 1.14 -2.04 11.02
C ARG A 163 0.11 -2.43 9.96
N PRO A 164 -0.73 -3.43 10.25
CA PRO A 164 -1.81 -3.80 9.34
C PRO A 164 -2.72 -2.59 9.05
N TYR A 165 -3.07 -2.39 7.78
CA TYR A 165 -3.95 -1.32 7.30
C TYR A 165 -3.49 0.12 7.59
N CYS A 166 -2.21 0.33 7.85
CA CYS A 166 -1.63 1.64 8.12
C CYS A 166 -0.75 2.09 6.94
N SER A 167 -1.36 2.67 5.89
CA SER A 167 -0.66 3.14 4.69
C SER A 167 0.39 4.22 4.99
N SER A 168 0.15 5.03 6.02
CA SER A 168 1.10 6.08 6.45
C SER A 168 2.47 5.55 6.89
N ASP A 169 2.59 4.25 7.16
CA ASP A 169 3.87 3.64 7.50
C ASP A 169 4.79 3.48 6.27
N LYS A 170 4.20 3.50 5.05
CA LYS A 170 4.87 3.34 3.75
C LYS A 170 4.79 4.58 2.83
N GLY A 171 4.61 5.77 3.38
CA GLY A 171 4.37 6.99 2.58
C GLY A 171 5.47 7.30 1.55
N GLN A 172 6.71 6.91 1.80
CA GLN A 172 7.82 7.18 0.88
C GLN A 172 7.76 6.26 -0.35
N VAL A 173 7.54 4.98 -0.18
CA VAL A 173 7.42 4.04 -1.30
C VAL A 173 6.15 4.30 -2.10
N GLU A 174 5.06 4.72 -1.47
CA GLU A 174 3.84 5.13 -2.18
C GLU A 174 4.09 6.34 -3.11
N ASN A 175 4.91 7.32 -2.69
CA ASN A 175 5.30 8.44 -3.54
C ASN A 175 6.11 7.99 -4.76
N ILE A 176 7.06 7.09 -4.56
CA ILE A 176 7.85 6.52 -5.66
C ILE A 176 6.97 5.68 -6.58
N HIS A 177 6.02 4.92 -6.04
CA HIS A 177 5.05 4.17 -6.85
C HIS A 177 4.20 5.09 -7.71
N ARG A 178 3.88 6.33 -7.28
CA ARG A 178 3.19 7.30 -8.15
C ARG A 178 4.04 7.70 -9.34
N LEU A 179 5.36 7.90 -9.18
CA LEU A 179 6.27 8.15 -10.29
C LEU A 179 6.39 6.92 -11.20
N LEU A 180 6.54 5.73 -10.63
CA LEU A 180 6.56 4.49 -11.41
C LEU A 180 5.26 4.31 -12.22
N ARG A 181 4.11 4.68 -11.64
CA ARG A 181 2.79 4.60 -12.28
C ARG A 181 2.58 5.63 -13.40
N TYR A 182 3.37 6.65 -13.48
CA TYR A 182 3.39 7.55 -14.63
C TYR A 182 3.84 6.80 -15.90
N TRP A 183 4.85 5.95 -15.78
CA TRP A 183 5.41 5.15 -16.88
C TRP A 183 4.69 3.81 -17.06
N ILE A 184 4.38 3.13 -15.96
CA ILE A 184 3.72 1.83 -15.93
C ILE A 184 2.33 2.02 -15.32
N LYS A 185 1.36 2.41 -16.16
CA LYS A 185 0.00 2.77 -15.73
C LYS A 185 -0.69 1.61 -15.01
N LYS A 186 -1.55 1.94 -14.05
CA LYS A 186 -2.39 0.94 -13.38
C LYS A 186 -3.27 0.22 -14.41
N GLY A 187 -3.34 -1.12 -14.32
CA GLY A 187 -4.09 -1.94 -15.28
C GLY A 187 -3.32 -2.34 -16.55
N VAL A 188 -2.10 -1.85 -16.73
CA VAL A 188 -1.16 -2.43 -17.71
C VAL A 188 -0.65 -3.77 -17.16
N SER A 189 -0.53 -4.77 -18.04
CA SER A 189 0.01 -6.07 -17.68
C SER A 189 1.51 -6.00 -17.45
N ILE A 190 1.97 -6.42 -16.26
CA ILE A 190 3.40 -6.53 -15.93
C ILE A 190 4.06 -7.66 -16.74
N ASP A 191 3.31 -8.70 -17.10
CA ASP A 191 3.83 -9.83 -17.89
C ASP A 191 4.36 -9.41 -19.28
N LYS A 192 3.95 -8.23 -19.76
CA LYS A 192 4.39 -7.66 -21.06
C LYS A 192 5.58 -6.70 -20.92
N ILE A 193 6.05 -6.46 -19.72
CA ILE A 193 7.13 -5.51 -19.45
C ILE A 193 8.45 -6.28 -19.38
N SER A 194 9.45 -5.84 -20.14
CA SER A 194 10.80 -6.38 -20.02
C SER A 194 11.56 -5.75 -18.84
N GLN A 195 12.53 -6.50 -18.28
CA GLN A 195 13.40 -5.97 -17.25
C GLN A 195 14.19 -4.75 -17.75
N ASN A 196 14.62 -4.73 -19.01
CA ASN A 196 15.36 -3.61 -19.60
C ASN A 196 14.50 -2.32 -19.61
N TYR A 197 13.24 -2.41 -19.99
CA TYR A 197 12.33 -1.27 -19.92
C TYR A 197 12.13 -0.80 -18.47
N LEU A 198 11.95 -1.73 -17.53
CA LEU A 198 11.84 -1.38 -16.12
C LEU A 198 13.10 -0.66 -15.62
N ASN A 199 14.29 -1.14 -16.01
CA ASN A 199 15.56 -0.50 -15.64
C ASN A 199 15.66 0.93 -16.19
N GLN A 200 15.24 1.18 -17.44
CA GLN A 200 15.19 2.53 -18.01
C GLN A 200 14.27 3.45 -17.21
N VAL A 201 13.07 2.96 -16.86
CA VAL A 201 12.12 3.73 -16.03
C VAL A 201 12.70 4.02 -14.65
N VAL A 202 13.37 3.05 -14.03
CA VAL A 202 14.02 3.23 -12.72
C VAL A 202 15.13 4.28 -12.80
N ASN A 203 15.96 4.27 -13.84
CA ASN A 203 17.00 5.28 -14.04
C ASN A 203 16.39 6.68 -14.18
N ILE A 204 15.37 6.85 -15.01
CA ILE A 204 14.66 8.15 -15.16
C ILE A 204 14.12 8.62 -13.80
N ILE A 205 13.54 7.71 -13.00
CA ILE A 205 13.02 8.06 -11.66
C ILE A 205 14.17 8.47 -10.73
N ASN A 206 15.30 7.80 -10.80
CA ASN A 206 16.46 8.08 -9.95
C ASN A 206 17.16 9.40 -10.32
N ASP A 207 17.20 9.72 -11.61
CA ASP A 207 17.77 10.96 -12.13
C ASP A 207 16.84 12.18 -11.96
N TYR A 208 15.57 11.92 -11.66
CA TYR A 208 14.61 13.02 -11.44
C TYR A 208 14.97 13.82 -10.20
N PRO A 209 15.20 15.15 -10.33
CA PRO A 209 15.57 15.99 -9.20
C PRO A 209 14.45 16.02 -8.17
N ARG A 210 14.76 15.67 -6.93
CA ARG A 210 13.85 15.64 -5.80
C ARG A 210 14.42 16.37 -4.63
N GLU A 211 13.62 17.21 -4.00
CA GLU A 211 13.98 17.77 -2.71
C GLU A 211 13.97 16.63 -1.66
N ILE A 212 15.10 16.45 -1.01
CA ILE A 212 15.28 15.47 0.07
C ILE A 212 15.39 16.29 1.36
N TYR A 213 14.29 16.29 2.12
CA TYR A 213 14.21 16.94 3.43
C TYR A 213 14.66 16.01 4.55
#